data_294edf03c218d9beced90e16c4edce93
#
_entry.id   294edf03c218d9beced90e16c4edce93
#
_cell.length_a   1.000
_cell.length_b   1.000
_cell.length_c   1.000
_cell.angle_alpha   90.00
_cell.angle_beta   90.00
_cell.angle_gamma   90.00
#
_symmetry.space_group_name_H-M   'P 1'
#
loop_
_entity.id
_entity.type
_entity.pdbx_description
1 polymer ?
#
loop_
_entity_poly.entity_id
_entity_poly.type
_entity_poly.pdbx_seq_one_letter_code
_entity_poly.pdbx_strand_id
1 'polypeptide(L)'
;MKSVKELVAEANSKITTLPAAEAIQLLKNWETDVAFIDLRDTAELQREGKIPGAVHANRGMLEFYVDPASPYHNPVFSGAKKLVFYCAGGGRSALAASTAQMMGVEKVSHVGGGFKAWKDAGGPVVPAGKE
;
A
#
# COMPACT_ATOMS: atom_id res chain seq x y z
N MET A 1 -21.86 -4.90 -17.14
CA MET A 1 -20.93 -5.20 -16.03
C MET A 1 -19.85 -4.13 -15.96
N LYS A 2 -19.56 -3.63 -14.78
CA LYS A 2 -18.44 -2.68 -14.60
C LYS A 2 -17.12 -3.47 -14.62
N SER A 3 -16.17 -3.01 -15.42
CA SER A 3 -14.88 -3.68 -15.55
C SER A 3 -13.94 -3.35 -14.38
N VAL A 4 -12.91 -4.19 -14.17
CA VAL A 4 -11.89 -3.88 -13.17
C VAL A 4 -11.13 -2.60 -13.55
N LYS A 5 -10.95 -2.35 -14.85
CA LYS A 5 -10.31 -1.13 -15.32
C LYS A 5 -11.10 0.11 -14.88
N GLU A 6 -12.43 0.05 -14.99
CA GLU A 6 -13.30 1.14 -14.52
C GLU A 6 -13.24 1.31 -13.00
N LEU A 7 -13.23 0.20 -12.25
CA LEU A 7 -13.13 0.26 -10.80
C LEU A 7 -11.82 0.91 -10.35
N VAL A 8 -10.71 0.55 -10.99
CA VAL A 8 -9.40 1.12 -10.68
C VAL A 8 -9.37 2.62 -11.03
N ALA A 9 -9.92 3.00 -12.18
CA ALA A 9 -9.99 4.41 -12.58
C ALA A 9 -10.81 5.24 -11.59
N GLU A 10 -11.95 4.71 -11.14
CA GLU A 10 -12.77 5.38 -10.13
C GLU A 10 -12.02 5.53 -8.80
N ALA A 11 -11.32 4.48 -8.37
CA ALA A 11 -10.52 4.52 -7.16
C ALA A 11 -9.44 5.59 -7.27
N ASN A 12 -8.70 5.61 -8.37
CA ASN A 12 -7.64 6.60 -8.60
C ASN A 12 -8.16 8.04 -8.63
N SER A 13 -9.42 8.24 -9.00
CA SER A 13 -10.02 9.59 -9.01
C SER A 13 -10.28 10.13 -7.59
N LYS A 14 -10.28 9.26 -6.58
CA LYS A 14 -10.64 9.62 -5.21
C LYS A 14 -9.48 9.60 -4.23
N ILE A 15 -8.35 9.04 -4.62
CA ILE A 15 -7.21 8.83 -3.74
C ILE A 15 -5.98 9.57 -4.25
N THR A 16 -4.97 9.69 -3.41
CA THR A 16 -3.68 10.26 -3.79
C THR A 16 -2.79 9.17 -4.36
N THR A 17 -2.31 9.36 -5.58
CA THR A 17 -1.34 8.47 -6.22
C THR A 17 0.02 9.15 -6.22
N LEU A 18 1.01 8.49 -5.61
CA LEU A 18 2.37 9.01 -5.54
C LEU A 18 3.21 8.42 -6.67
N PRO A 19 3.96 9.24 -7.39
CA PRO A 19 5.00 8.72 -8.28
C PRO A 19 6.02 7.92 -7.45
N ALA A 20 6.59 6.87 -8.04
CA ALA A 20 7.54 6.02 -7.33
C ALA A 20 8.71 6.81 -6.75
N ALA A 21 9.25 7.78 -7.50
CA ALA A 21 10.37 8.60 -7.02
C ALA A 21 10.00 9.38 -5.75
N GLU A 22 8.77 9.89 -5.67
CA GLU A 22 8.30 10.60 -4.48
C GLU A 22 8.12 9.65 -3.30
N ALA A 23 7.57 8.46 -3.55
CA ALA A 23 7.42 7.46 -2.50
C ALA A 23 8.77 7.01 -1.95
N ILE A 24 9.79 6.88 -2.81
CA ILE A 24 11.15 6.53 -2.39
C ILE A 24 11.70 7.61 -1.45
N GLN A 25 11.46 8.89 -1.75
CA GLN A 25 11.91 9.97 -0.88
C GLN A 25 11.24 9.92 0.49
N LEU A 26 9.96 9.54 0.54
CA LEU A 26 9.27 9.37 1.82
C LEU A 26 9.90 8.28 2.66
N LEU A 27 10.29 7.16 2.05
CA LEU A 27 10.96 6.08 2.77
C LEU A 27 12.33 6.53 3.30
N LYS A 28 13.09 7.29 2.50
CA LYS A 28 14.43 7.74 2.87
C LYS A 28 14.43 8.84 3.91
N ASN A 29 13.35 9.61 4.00
CA ASN A 29 13.23 10.68 4.98
C ASN A 29 12.70 10.12 6.29
N TRP A 30 13.62 9.66 7.15
CA TRP A 30 13.27 9.05 8.43
C TRP A 30 12.50 10.00 9.38
N GLU A 31 12.50 11.30 9.10
CA GLU A 31 11.70 12.27 9.87
C GLU A 31 10.21 12.20 9.49
N THR A 32 9.88 11.61 8.34
CA THR A 32 8.51 11.44 7.91
C THR A 32 7.88 10.25 8.62
N ASP A 33 6.75 10.47 9.26
CA ASP A 33 6.04 9.39 9.95
C ASP A 33 5.14 8.65 8.96
N VAL A 34 5.73 7.69 8.25
CA VAL A 34 5.12 6.95 7.16
C VAL A 34 5.23 5.45 7.41
N ALA A 35 4.18 4.72 7.09
CA ALA A 35 4.20 3.26 7.03
C ALA A 35 3.82 2.81 5.63
N PHE A 36 4.64 1.94 5.04
CA PHE A 36 4.32 1.31 3.76
C PHE A 36 3.54 0.03 4.01
N ILE A 37 2.47 -0.16 3.25
CA ILE A 37 1.56 -1.29 3.39
C ILE A 37 1.56 -2.08 2.09
N ASP A 38 1.97 -3.35 2.18
CA ASP A 38 2.06 -4.25 1.04
C ASP A 38 0.78 -5.07 0.91
N LEU A 39 0.05 -4.87 -0.18
CA LEU A 39 -1.24 -5.52 -0.43
C LEU A 39 -1.12 -6.83 -1.22
N ARG A 40 0.11 -7.24 -1.56
CA ARG A 40 0.34 -8.44 -2.38
C ARG A 40 0.18 -9.72 -1.56
N ASP A 41 0.15 -10.84 -2.27
CA ASP A 41 0.12 -12.15 -1.64
C ASP A 41 1.50 -12.53 -1.10
N THR A 42 1.53 -13.40 -0.08
CA THR A 42 2.78 -13.88 0.52
C THR A 42 3.75 -14.44 -0.52
N ALA A 43 3.23 -15.21 -1.50
CA ALA A 43 4.08 -15.79 -2.54
C ALA A 43 4.80 -14.72 -3.36
N GLU A 44 4.15 -13.59 -3.62
CA GLU A 44 4.78 -12.47 -4.34
C GLU A 44 5.93 -11.87 -3.54
N LEU A 45 5.73 -11.65 -2.23
CA LEU A 45 6.79 -11.13 -1.36
C LEU A 45 8.00 -12.08 -1.34
N GLN A 46 7.74 -13.37 -1.23
CA GLN A 46 8.81 -14.38 -1.17
C GLN A 46 9.60 -14.43 -2.47
N ARG A 47 8.93 -14.28 -3.61
CA ARG A 47 9.55 -14.34 -4.92
C ARG A 47 10.27 -13.05 -5.31
N GLU A 48 9.66 -11.89 -4.99
CA GLU A 48 10.09 -10.59 -5.50
C GLU A 48 10.79 -9.70 -4.47
N GLY A 49 10.71 -10.05 -3.19
CA GLY A 49 11.15 -9.16 -2.12
C GLY A 49 10.09 -8.11 -1.80
N LYS A 50 10.47 -7.14 -0.98
CA LYS A 50 9.53 -6.12 -0.47
C LYS A 50 10.23 -4.79 -0.23
N ILE A 51 9.45 -3.74 -0.04
CA ILE A 51 9.95 -2.45 0.43
C ILE A 51 10.37 -2.62 1.90
N PRO A 52 11.58 -2.14 2.29
CA PRO A 52 12.05 -2.27 3.66
C PRO A 52 11.04 -1.71 4.68
N GLY A 53 10.79 -2.46 5.73
CA GLY A 53 9.89 -2.04 6.80
C GLY A 53 8.40 -2.10 6.48
N ALA A 54 8.01 -2.51 5.28
CA ALA A 54 6.61 -2.55 4.89
C ALA A 54 5.82 -3.57 5.72
N VAL A 55 4.63 -3.17 6.12
CA VAL A 55 3.68 -4.04 6.82
C VAL A 55 2.88 -4.81 5.77
N HIS A 56 2.85 -6.13 5.88
CA HIS A 56 2.08 -6.95 4.94
C HIS A 56 0.62 -7.01 5.37
N ALA A 57 -0.26 -6.60 4.49
CA ALA A 57 -1.71 -6.63 4.71
C ALA A 57 -2.38 -6.99 3.39
N ASN A 58 -2.40 -8.29 3.07
CA ASN A 58 -2.93 -8.75 1.79
C ASN A 58 -4.35 -8.24 1.53
N ARG A 59 -4.63 -7.96 0.26
CA ARG A 59 -5.90 -7.31 -0.12
C ARG A 59 -7.14 -8.06 0.37
N GLY A 60 -7.10 -9.38 0.40
CA GLY A 60 -8.25 -10.19 0.81
C GLY A 60 -8.69 -9.99 2.25
N MET A 61 -7.79 -9.50 3.10
CA MET A 61 -8.08 -9.28 4.52
C MET A 61 -8.10 -7.80 4.92
N LEU A 62 -7.99 -6.90 3.94
CA LEU A 62 -7.79 -5.47 4.24
C LEU A 62 -8.85 -4.91 5.18
N GLU A 63 -10.12 -5.12 4.88
CA GLU A 63 -11.21 -4.55 5.68
C GLU A 63 -11.15 -5.02 7.13
N PHE A 64 -10.72 -6.27 7.33
CA PHE A 64 -10.59 -6.83 8.67
C PHE A 64 -9.41 -6.25 9.43
N TYR A 65 -8.33 -5.91 8.72
CA TYR A 65 -7.16 -5.26 9.34
C TYR A 65 -7.46 -3.81 9.70
N VAL A 66 -8.28 -3.12 8.91
CA VAL A 66 -8.56 -1.70 9.07
C VAL A 66 -9.53 -1.41 10.22
N ASP A 67 -10.55 -2.25 10.41
CA ASP A 67 -11.62 -2.01 11.39
C ASP A 67 -11.15 -2.25 12.82
N PRO A 68 -11.13 -1.23 13.69
CA PRO A 68 -10.72 -1.42 15.08
C PRO A 68 -11.60 -2.38 15.86
N ALA A 69 -12.84 -2.63 15.43
CA ALA A 69 -13.74 -3.58 16.09
C ALA A 69 -13.52 -5.02 15.62
N SER A 70 -12.71 -5.22 14.58
CA SER A 70 -12.41 -6.55 14.05
C SER A 70 -11.40 -7.26 14.96
N PRO A 71 -11.54 -8.59 15.17
CA PRO A 71 -10.52 -9.35 15.91
C PRO A 71 -9.17 -9.41 15.20
N TYR A 72 -9.13 -9.05 13.90
CA TYR A 72 -7.91 -9.04 13.10
C TYR A 72 -7.29 -7.65 12.94
N HIS A 73 -7.81 -6.66 13.64
CA HIS A 73 -7.34 -5.27 13.48
C HIS A 73 -5.82 -5.14 13.64
N ASN A 74 -5.20 -4.42 12.71
CA ASN A 74 -3.80 -4.04 12.82
C ASN A 74 -3.71 -2.56 13.21
N PRO A 75 -3.08 -2.24 14.35
CA PRO A 75 -3.02 -0.86 14.86
C PRO A 75 -2.39 0.15 13.90
N VAL A 76 -1.61 -0.29 12.91
CA VAL A 76 -1.02 0.64 11.93
C VAL A 76 -2.11 1.45 11.22
N PHE A 77 -3.31 0.88 11.05
CA PHE A 77 -4.41 1.55 10.34
C PHE A 77 -5.15 2.57 11.20
N SER A 78 -5.01 2.53 12.51
CA SER A 78 -5.67 3.47 13.42
C SER A 78 -4.69 4.45 14.06
N GLY A 79 -3.42 4.41 13.67
CA GLY A 79 -2.40 5.32 14.16
C GLY A 79 -2.39 6.64 13.42
N ALA A 80 -1.44 7.50 13.77
CA ALA A 80 -1.30 8.82 13.16
C ALA A 80 -0.40 8.83 11.92
N LYS A 81 0.16 7.70 11.55
CA LYS A 81 1.09 7.64 10.42
C LYS A 81 0.40 7.85 9.09
N LYS A 82 1.12 8.46 8.17
CA LYS A 82 0.73 8.48 6.76
C LYS A 82 0.95 7.09 6.18
N LEU A 83 -0.07 6.53 5.54
CA LEU A 83 0.00 5.18 4.98
C LEU A 83 0.21 5.25 3.47
N VAL A 84 1.19 4.50 2.97
CA VAL A 84 1.47 4.40 1.54
C VAL A 84 1.29 2.94 1.14
N PHE A 85 0.22 2.68 0.41
CA PHE A 85 -0.13 1.33 -0.05
C PHE A 85 0.60 1.01 -1.35
N TYR A 86 0.95 -0.25 -1.56
CA TYR A 86 1.47 -0.70 -2.85
C TYR A 86 1.10 -2.16 -3.13
N CYS A 87 1.07 -2.49 -4.41
CA CYS A 87 0.93 -3.86 -4.88
C CYS A 87 1.92 -4.05 -6.04
N ALA A 88 1.73 -5.05 -6.88
CA ALA A 88 2.68 -5.29 -7.98
C ALA A 88 2.64 -4.19 -9.05
N GLY A 89 1.44 -3.84 -9.55
CA GLY A 89 1.27 -2.89 -10.65
C GLY A 89 0.40 -1.69 -10.37
N GLY A 90 -0.20 -1.59 -9.19
CA GLY A 90 -1.00 -0.44 -8.78
C GLY A 90 -2.51 -0.66 -8.73
N GLY A 91 -3.04 -1.74 -9.29
CA GLY A 91 -4.49 -1.97 -9.31
C GLY A 91 -5.08 -2.31 -7.95
N ARG A 92 -4.54 -3.35 -7.32
CA ARG A 92 -5.02 -3.77 -5.99
C ARG A 92 -4.83 -2.67 -4.95
N SER A 93 -3.72 -1.94 -5.02
CA SER A 93 -3.45 -0.87 -4.05
C SER A 93 -4.38 0.33 -4.26
N ALA A 94 -4.76 0.64 -5.50
CA ALA A 94 -5.75 1.68 -5.77
C ALA A 94 -7.09 1.33 -5.13
N LEU A 95 -7.56 0.10 -5.36
CA LEU A 95 -8.83 -0.37 -4.78
C LEU A 95 -8.75 -0.39 -3.27
N ALA A 96 -7.62 -0.86 -2.72
CA ALA A 96 -7.40 -0.93 -1.28
C ALA A 96 -7.39 0.45 -0.63
N ALA A 97 -6.69 1.40 -1.23
CA ALA A 97 -6.61 2.77 -0.70
C ALA A 97 -7.99 3.43 -0.70
N SER A 98 -8.75 3.23 -1.76
CA SER A 98 -10.11 3.76 -1.85
C SER A 98 -11.01 3.15 -0.77
N THR A 99 -10.92 1.83 -0.57
CA THR A 99 -11.69 1.14 0.48
C THR A 99 -11.31 1.65 1.87
N ALA A 100 -10.01 1.75 2.15
CA ALA A 100 -9.54 2.24 3.45
C ALA A 100 -10.04 3.67 3.71
N GLN A 101 -10.01 4.52 2.70
CA GLN A 101 -10.49 5.90 2.80
C GLN A 101 -11.99 5.93 3.12
N MET A 102 -12.79 5.09 2.44
CA MET A 102 -14.21 4.97 2.73
C MET A 102 -14.48 4.51 4.16
N MET A 103 -13.59 3.69 4.71
CA MET A 103 -13.70 3.20 6.08
C MET A 103 -13.24 4.21 7.13
N GLY A 104 -12.68 5.35 6.70
CA GLY A 104 -12.30 6.42 7.62
C GLY A 104 -10.80 6.64 7.80
N VAL A 105 -9.95 5.91 7.08
CA VAL A 105 -8.51 6.15 7.11
C VAL A 105 -8.23 7.46 6.35
N GLU A 106 -7.69 8.46 7.04
CA GLU A 106 -7.56 9.81 6.47
C GLU A 106 -6.31 10.02 5.64
N LYS A 107 -5.17 9.48 6.09
CA LYS A 107 -3.87 9.76 5.47
C LYS A 107 -3.41 8.55 4.70
N VAL A 108 -4.08 8.26 3.58
CA VAL A 108 -3.76 7.11 2.74
C VAL A 108 -3.46 7.54 1.30
N SER A 109 -2.42 6.94 0.72
CA SER A 109 -2.04 7.12 -0.68
C SER A 109 -1.54 5.78 -1.20
N HIS A 110 -1.24 5.70 -2.50
CA HIS A 110 -0.60 4.49 -3.01
C HIS A 110 0.44 4.83 -4.07
N VAL A 111 1.34 3.88 -4.33
CA VAL A 111 2.42 4.04 -5.32
C VAL A 111 1.88 3.75 -6.71
N GLY A 112 1.90 4.76 -7.58
CA GLY A 112 1.52 4.59 -8.98
C GLY A 112 2.49 3.64 -9.68
N GLY A 113 1.94 2.66 -10.42
CA GLY A 113 2.75 1.63 -11.07
C GLY A 113 3.28 0.56 -10.12
N GLY A 114 3.02 0.66 -8.82
CA GLY A 114 3.31 -0.36 -7.85
C GLY A 114 4.79 -0.68 -7.65
N PHE A 115 5.05 -1.90 -7.18
CA PHE A 115 6.40 -2.37 -6.88
C PHE A 115 7.30 -2.40 -8.11
N LYS A 116 6.73 -2.64 -9.29
CA LYS A 116 7.49 -2.58 -10.54
C LYS A 116 8.04 -1.18 -10.76
N ALA A 117 7.21 -0.14 -10.64
CA ALA A 117 7.66 1.24 -10.79
C ALA A 117 8.67 1.61 -9.70
N TRP A 118 8.48 1.13 -8.48
CA TRP A 118 9.41 1.31 -7.37
C TRP A 118 10.80 0.80 -7.73
N LYS A 119 10.88 -0.45 -8.20
CA LYS A 119 12.16 -1.06 -8.60
C LYS A 119 12.78 -0.32 -9.78
N ASP A 120 11.98 0.02 -10.79
CA ASP A 120 12.46 0.72 -11.98
C ASP A 120 13.03 2.10 -11.64
N ALA A 121 12.52 2.73 -10.58
CA ALA A 121 13.01 4.04 -10.11
C ALA A 121 14.20 3.91 -9.14
N GLY A 122 14.68 2.70 -8.90
CA GLY A 122 15.85 2.48 -8.04
C GLY A 122 15.53 2.39 -6.55
N GLY A 123 14.28 2.15 -6.19
CA GLY A 123 13.89 2.03 -4.78
C GLY A 123 14.50 0.80 -4.12
N PRO A 124 14.83 0.89 -2.82
CA PRO A 124 15.42 -0.23 -2.10
C PRO A 124 14.46 -1.40 -1.96
N VAL A 125 14.99 -2.61 -2.03
CA VAL A 125 14.24 -3.86 -1.92
C VAL A 125 15.01 -4.79 -0.98
N VAL A 126 14.28 -5.46 -0.09
CA VAL A 126 14.86 -6.47 0.80
C VAL A 126 14.10 -7.79 0.62
N PRO A 127 14.73 -8.94 0.93
CA PRO A 127 14.01 -10.21 0.88
C PRO A 127 12.85 -10.24 1.88
N ALA A 128 11.82 -11.03 1.60
CA ALA A 128 10.74 -11.25 2.54
C ALA A 128 11.31 -11.83 3.85
N GLY A 129 10.77 -11.37 4.98
CA GLY A 129 11.28 -11.78 6.30
C GLY A 129 12.40 -10.88 6.84
N LYS A 130 12.83 -9.87 6.08
CA LYS A 130 13.80 -8.86 6.54
C LYS A 130 13.09 -7.54 6.81
N GLU A 131 13.68 -6.76 7.70
CA GLU A 131 13.14 -5.43 8.04
C GLU A 131 13.31 -4.41 6.92
#